data_6b5ec07165570fb9ace97e005078aa8d
#
_entry.id   6b5ec07165570fb9ace97e005078aa8d
#
_cell.length_a   1.000
_cell.length_b   1.000
_cell.length_c   1.000
_cell.angle_alpha   90.00
_cell.angle_beta   90.00
_cell.angle_gamma   90.00
#
_symmetry.space_group_name_H-M   'P 1'
#
loop_
_entity.id
_entity.type
_entity.pdbx_description
1 polymer ?
#
loop_
_entity_poly.entity_id
_entity_poly.type
_entity_poly.pdbx_seq_one_letter_code
_entity_poly.pdbx_strand_id
1 'polypeptide(L)'
;MANVLWLQGGACSGNTMSFLNAEEPSVVELITDFGLNILWHPTTGLQIGDQVQDLLKDIIAGKVQMDILVYEGSLIQGPNNTGSMNFFADRPMMDWIKELSEVAGYVVAIGDCATWGGIPAVPPNPSESTGLQFHKKKKGGFLGANYVSKGGLPVINIPGCPAHPDWITQILVAISVGRIGDVQIDDYHRPKTFFTDFVQTGCTNVVNFAQKVDGGFGKRGHGCLFFEVGCRGPMTRASCNNILWNRQSSKTRANHPCLG
;
A
#
# COMPACT_ATOMS: atom_id res chain seq x y z
N MET A 1 -14.66 -11.14 -13.15
CA MET A 1 -13.22 -11.00 -13.50
C MET A 1 -12.90 -9.52 -13.38
N ALA A 2 -11.92 -9.15 -12.59
CA ALA A 2 -11.53 -7.74 -12.40
C ALA A 2 -10.14 -7.48 -13.00
N ASN A 3 -10.02 -6.44 -13.82
CA ASN A 3 -8.79 -6.05 -14.50
C ASN A 3 -7.98 -5.10 -13.62
N VAL A 4 -6.75 -5.46 -13.32
CA VAL A 4 -5.83 -4.71 -12.46
C VAL A 4 -4.66 -4.19 -13.25
N LEU A 5 -4.41 -2.90 -13.15
CA LEU A 5 -3.17 -2.27 -13.56
C LEU A 5 -2.35 -1.91 -12.32
N TRP A 6 -1.11 -2.38 -12.24
CA TRP A 6 -0.20 -2.06 -11.14
C TRP A 6 0.93 -1.16 -11.63
N LEU A 7 1.07 0.03 -11.06
CA LEU A 7 2.14 0.96 -11.38
C LEU A 7 3.01 1.24 -10.15
N GLN A 8 4.29 1.53 -10.40
CA GLN A 8 5.25 1.90 -9.37
C GLN A 8 5.83 3.28 -9.64
N GLY A 9 5.82 4.14 -8.62
CA GLY A 9 6.52 5.42 -8.62
C GLY A 9 7.80 5.39 -7.80
N GLY A 10 7.98 6.31 -6.86
CA GLY A 10 9.13 6.31 -5.95
C GLY A 10 9.07 5.18 -4.94
N ALA A 11 9.37 3.96 -5.39
CA ALA A 11 9.21 2.71 -4.66
C ALA A 11 10.52 1.92 -4.52
N CYS A 12 10.54 1.02 -3.55
CA CYS A 12 11.61 0.01 -3.38
C CYS A 12 11.19 -1.38 -3.85
N SER A 13 10.01 -1.54 -4.47
CA SER A 13 9.36 -2.80 -4.83
C SER A 13 9.06 -3.73 -3.63
N GLY A 14 9.16 -3.22 -2.41
CA GLY A 14 8.90 -4.01 -1.19
C GLY A 14 7.46 -4.49 -1.07
N ASN A 15 6.49 -3.70 -1.55
CA ASN A 15 5.09 -4.12 -1.54
C ASN A 15 4.80 -5.15 -2.63
N THR A 16 5.45 -5.06 -3.78
CA THR A 16 5.43 -6.11 -4.81
C THR A 16 5.97 -7.43 -4.24
N MET A 17 7.14 -7.40 -3.56
CA MET A 17 7.70 -8.59 -2.91
C MET A 17 6.76 -9.13 -1.83
N SER A 18 6.13 -8.24 -1.05
CA SER A 18 5.13 -8.61 -0.07
C SER A 18 3.94 -9.29 -0.73
N PHE A 19 3.36 -8.68 -1.76
CA PHE A 19 2.23 -9.22 -2.52
C PHE A 19 2.50 -10.63 -3.05
N LEU A 20 3.70 -10.86 -3.62
CA LEU A 20 4.10 -12.19 -4.12
C LEU A 20 4.27 -13.23 -3.01
N ASN A 21 4.38 -12.83 -1.75
CA ASN A 21 4.43 -13.71 -0.58
C ASN A 21 3.06 -13.91 0.11
N ALA A 22 1.97 -13.48 -0.49
CA ALA A 22 0.64 -13.67 0.10
C ALA A 22 0.27 -15.16 0.14
N GLU A 23 -0.46 -15.54 1.19
CA GLU A 23 -0.90 -16.92 1.44
C GLU A 23 -2.43 -17.07 1.55
N GLU A 24 -3.13 -15.99 1.94
CA GLU A 24 -4.59 -16.03 2.17
C GLU A 24 -5.34 -14.83 1.56
N PRO A 25 -5.69 -14.90 0.26
CA PRO A 25 -5.26 -15.89 -0.74
C PRO A 25 -3.87 -15.62 -1.26
N SER A 26 -3.22 -16.63 -1.80
CA SER A 26 -2.00 -16.48 -2.60
C SER A 26 -2.28 -15.72 -3.91
N VAL A 27 -1.24 -15.20 -4.55
CA VAL A 27 -1.38 -14.53 -5.85
C VAL A 27 -1.92 -15.48 -6.93
N VAL A 28 -1.57 -16.76 -6.86
CA VAL A 28 -2.08 -17.75 -7.80
C VAL A 28 -3.60 -17.92 -7.62
N GLU A 29 -4.07 -18.16 -6.40
CA GLU A 29 -5.50 -18.26 -6.09
C GLU A 29 -6.26 -16.97 -6.44
N LEU A 30 -5.64 -15.81 -6.24
CA LEU A 30 -6.20 -14.53 -6.61
C LEU A 30 -6.54 -14.47 -8.12
N ILE A 31 -5.67 -15.04 -8.95
CA ILE A 31 -5.86 -15.11 -10.41
C ILE A 31 -6.84 -16.23 -10.78
N THR A 32 -6.64 -17.46 -10.27
CA THR A 32 -7.37 -18.65 -10.69
C THR A 32 -8.78 -18.75 -10.10
N ASP A 33 -8.93 -18.43 -8.82
CA ASP A 33 -10.16 -18.70 -8.08
C ASP A 33 -11.02 -17.44 -7.94
N PHE A 34 -10.37 -16.25 -7.81
CA PHE A 34 -11.07 -14.98 -7.67
C PHE A 34 -11.14 -14.16 -8.95
N GLY A 35 -10.57 -14.66 -10.04
CA GLY A 35 -10.71 -14.08 -11.37
C GLY A 35 -10.07 -12.68 -11.51
N LEU A 36 -8.95 -12.43 -10.82
CA LEU A 36 -8.17 -11.22 -11.03
C LEU A 36 -7.34 -11.35 -12.30
N ASN A 37 -7.48 -10.38 -13.20
CA ASN A 37 -6.66 -10.30 -14.42
C ASN A 37 -5.66 -9.15 -14.29
N ILE A 38 -4.37 -9.47 -14.26
CA ILE A 38 -3.31 -8.46 -14.19
C ILE A 38 -3.02 -7.99 -15.61
N LEU A 39 -3.49 -6.79 -15.97
CA LEU A 39 -3.24 -6.17 -17.28
C LEU A 39 -1.75 -5.90 -17.47
N TRP A 40 -1.11 -5.35 -16.44
CA TRP A 40 0.32 -5.15 -16.39
C TRP A 40 0.81 -4.93 -14.96
N HIS A 41 2.05 -5.35 -14.71
CA HIS A 41 2.74 -5.19 -13.43
C HIS A 41 4.24 -5.05 -13.70
N PRO A 42 4.98 -4.14 -13.03
CA PRO A 42 6.40 -3.87 -13.35
C PRO A 42 7.32 -5.08 -13.25
N THR A 43 6.97 -6.07 -12.41
CA THR A 43 7.82 -7.26 -12.19
C THR A 43 7.33 -8.48 -12.97
N THR A 44 6.02 -8.61 -13.22
CA THR A 44 5.43 -9.82 -13.83
C THR A 44 4.82 -9.56 -15.21
N GLY A 45 4.72 -8.30 -15.64
CA GLY A 45 4.23 -7.94 -16.97
C GLY A 45 5.21 -8.37 -18.07
N LEU A 46 4.68 -8.85 -19.17
CA LEU A 46 5.46 -9.26 -20.33
C LEU A 46 5.66 -8.14 -21.36
N GLN A 47 4.78 -7.14 -21.35
CA GLN A 47 4.85 -5.99 -22.26
C GLN A 47 6.00 -5.06 -21.84
N ILE A 48 6.72 -4.53 -22.82
CA ILE A 48 7.83 -3.59 -22.63
C ILE A 48 7.73 -2.41 -23.62
N GLY A 49 8.37 -1.30 -23.28
CA GLY A 49 8.47 -0.12 -24.17
C GLY A 49 7.11 0.39 -24.64
N ASP A 50 6.98 0.53 -25.97
CA ASP A 50 5.77 1.07 -26.61
C ASP A 50 4.51 0.25 -26.31
N GLN A 51 4.64 -1.07 -26.10
CA GLN A 51 3.50 -1.93 -25.77
C GLN A 51 2.84 -1.51 -24.44
N VAL A 52 3.64 -1.09 -23.47
CA VAL A 52 3.10 -0.58 -22.19
C VAL A 52 2.45 0.77 -22.41
N GLN A 53 3.09 1.65 -23.16
CA GLN A 53 2.55 2.97 -23.48
C GLN A 53 1.20 2.86 -24.20
N ASP A 54 1.10 1.98 -25.19
CA ASP A 54 -0.13 1.76 -25.95
C ASP A 54 -1.23 1.18 -25.05
N LEU A 55 -0.90 0.22 -24.17
CA LEU A 55 -1.84 -0.30 -23.17
C LEU A 55 -2.41 0.81 -22.29
N LEU A 56 -1.54 1.70 -21.77
CA LEU A 56 -1.99 2.81 -20.90
C LEU A 56 -2.88 3.78 -21.66
N LYS A 57 -2.55 4.11 -22.92
CA LYS A 57 -3.39 4.95 -23.79
C LYS A 57 -4.73 4.29 -24.09
N ASP A 58 -4.75 3.00 -24.35
CA ASP A 58 -5.97 2.24 -24.63
C ASP A 58 -6.88 2.14 -23.41
N ILE A 59 -6.30 2.04 -22.20
CA ILE A 59 -7.06 2.11 -20.95
C ILE A 59 -7.70 3.50 -20.78
N ILE A 60 -6.94 4.57 -20.96
CA ILE A 60 -7.43 5.95 -20.83
C ILE A 60 -8.52 6.22 -21.89
N ALA A 61 -8.35 5.72 -23.11
CA ALA A 61 -9.33 5.84 -24.18
C ALA A 61 -10.59 4.95 -24.00
N GLY A 62 -10.63 4.11 -22.95
CA GLY A 62 -11.74 3.21 -22.67
C GLY A 62 -11.83 1.99 -23.59
N LYS A 63 -10.80 1.69 -24.40
CA LYS A 63 -10.73 0.48 -25.24
C LYS A 63 -10.41 -0.77 -24.41
N VAL A 64 -9.63 -0.61 -23.34
CA VAL A 64 -9.32 -1.65 -22.37
C VAL A 64 -9.92 -1.24 -21.04
N GLN A 65 -10.80 -2.06 -20.50
CA GLN A 65 -11.40 -1.80 -19.18
C GLN A 65 -10.35 -2.04 -18.10
N MET A 66 -10.23 -1.10 -17.16
CA MET A 66 -9.46 -1.21 -15.94
C MET A 66 -10.38 -1.01 -14.74
N ASP A 67 -10.51 -2.04 -13.92
CA ASP A 67 -11.36 -2.00 -12.73
C ASP A 67 -10.59 -1.45 -11.53
N ILE A 68 -9.30 -1.80 -11.41
CA ILE A 68 -8.47 -1.45 -10.27
C ILE A 68 -7.15 -0.85 -10.74
N LEU A 69 -6.88 0.37 -10.31
CA LEU A 69 -5.54 0.97 -10.38
C LEU A 69 -4.84 0.74 -9.05
N VAL A 70 -3.79 -0.06 -9.04
CA VAL A 70 -2.89 -0.23 -7.88
C VAL A 70 -1.67 0.63 -8.07
N TYR A 71 -1.34 1.41 -7.05
CA TYR A 71 -0.14 2.25 -7.06
C TYR A 71 0.76 1.93 -5.87
N GLU A 72 2.02 1.66 -6.15
CA GLU A 72 3.09 1.43 -5.19
C GLU A 72 4.15 2.53 -5.27
N GLY A 73 4.58 3.04 -4.12
CA GLY A 73 5.58 4.09 -4.06
C GLY A 73 5.00 5.49 -3.93
N SER A 74 5.84 6.45 -3.60
CA SER A 74 5.42 7.85 -3.54
C SER A 74 5.19 8.42 -4.94
N LEU A 75 4.24 9.32 -5.04
CA LEU A 75 4.08 10.09 -6.27
C LEU A 75 5.06 11.26 -6.25
N ILE A 76 5.97 11.25 -7.20
CA ILE A 76 7.01 12.26 -7.38
C ILE A 76 6.50 13.33 -8.33
N GLN A 77 6.37 14.56 -7.82
CA GLN A 77 5.89 15.70 -8.59
C GLN A 77 7.02 16.63 -9.02
N GLY A 78 8.16 16.55 -8.35
CA GLY A 78 9.30 17.45 -8.53
C GLY A 78 10.07 17.29 -9.84
N PRO A 79 10.93 18.27 -10.12
CA PRO A 79 11.01 19.55 -9.46
C PRO A 79 9.95 20.53 -9.98
N ASN A 80 9.48 21.44 -9.15
CA ASN A 80 8.53 22.51 -9.52
C ASN A 80 7.24 21.96 -10.21
N ASN A 81 6.70 20.86 -9.70
CA ASN A 81 5.51 20.16 -10.24
C ASN A 81 5.62 19.74 -11.72
N THR A 82 6.82 19.52 -12.22
CA THR A 82 7.02 19.04 -13.61
C THR A 82 6.94 17.52 -13.73
N GLY A 83 7.08 16.79 -12.62
CA GLY A 83 7.19 15.33 -12.59
C GLY A 83 8.47 14.78 -13.24
N SER A 84 9.41 15.64 -13.63
CA SER A 84 10.58 15.24 -14.42
C SER A 84 11.59 14.36 -13.67
N MET A 85 11.41 14.17 -12.36
CA MET A 85 12.21 13.22 -11.58
C MET A 85 11.70 11.77 -11.65
N ASN A 86 10.54 11.52 -12.25
CA ASN A 86 9.97 10.18 -12.40
C ASN A 86 9.23 10.03 -13.71
N PHE A 87 9.93 9.56 -14.74
CA PHE A 87 9.39 9.26 -16.07
C PHE A 87 9.07 7.76 -16.18
N PHE A 88 7.98 7.49 -16.87
CA PHE A 88 7.56 6.15 -17.22
C PHE A 88 6.82 6.18 -18.56
N ALA A 89 7.15 5.27 -19.49
CA ALA A 89 6.52 5.21 -20.80
C ALA A 89 6.46 6.60 -21.48
N ASP A 90 7.62 7.27 -21.57
CA ASP A 90 7.89 8.56 -22.23
C ASP A 90 7.19 9.81 -21.70
N ARG A 91 6.60 9.73 -20.47
CA ARG A 91 6.01 10.91 -19.83
C ARG A 91 6.11 10.82 -18.30
N PRO A 92 5.93 11.93 -17.57
CA PRO A 92 5.91 11.90 -16.11
C PRO A 92 4.88 10.90 -15.56
N MET A 93 5.28 10.10 -14.56
CA MET A 93 4.38 9.15 -13.90
C MET A 93 3.12 9.86 -13.35
N MET A 94 3.27 11.08 -12.87
CA MET A 94 2.15 11.85 -12.32
C MET A 94 1.04 12.09 -13.36
N ASP A 95 1.39 12.29 -14.63
CA ASP A 95 0.41 12.51 -15.68
C ASP A 95 -0.37 11.23 -15.98
N TRP A 96 0.32 10.07 -16.03
CA TRP A 96 -0.34 8.79 -16.12
C TRP A 96 -1.31 8.54 -14.97
N ILE A 97 -0.86 8.77 -13.73
CA ILE A 97 -1.70 8.52 -12.55
C ILE A 97 -2.92 9.45 -12.55
N LYS A 98 -2.77 10.69 -12.96
CA LYS A 98 -3.90 11.63 -13.06
C LYS A 98 -4.98 11.10 -13.99
N GLU A 99 -4.62 10.77 -15.24
CA GLU A 99 -5.57 10.30 -16.25
C GLU A 99 -6.14 8.92 -15.93
N LEU A 100 -5.30 7.98 -15.48
CA LEU A 100 -5.73 6.63 -15.11
C LEU A 100 -6.66 6.64 -13.89
N SER A 101 -6.41 7.50 -12.91
CA SER A 101 -7.29 7.59 -11.74
C SER A 101 -8.70 8.10 -12.08
N GLU A 102 -8.85 8.89 -13.15
CA GLU A 102 -10.15 9.37 -13.64
C GLU A 102 -11.00 8.26 -14.29
N VAL A 103 -10.34 7.23 -14.83
CA VAL A 103 -11.04 6.10 -15.51
C VAL A 103 -11.13 4.85 -14.65
N ALA A 104 -10.36 4.74 -13.59
CA ALA A 104 -10.34 3.59 -12.70
C ALA A 104 -11.66 3.37 -11.96
N GLY A 105 -12.12 2.12 -11.87
CA GLY A 105 -13.21 1.73 -10.99
C GLY A 105 -12.85 2.01 -9.54
N TYR A 106 -11.70 1.51 -9.10
CA TYR A 106 -11.14 1.74 -7.77
C TYR A 106 -9.65 2.04 -7.83
N VAL A 107 -9.17 2.85 -6.89
CA VAL A 107 -7.74 3.17 -6.74
C VAL A 107 -7.26 2.66 -5.39
N VAL A 108 -6.19 1.87 -5.40
CA VAL A 108 -5.59 1.27 -4.19
C VAL A 108 -4.15 1.76 -4.06
N ALA A 109 -3.84 2.42 -2.95
CA ALA A 109 -2.49 2.85 -2.59
C ALA A 109 -1.86 1.82 -1.65
N ILE A 110 -0.77 1.19 -2.07
CA ILE A 110 -0.11 0.12 -1.31
C ILE A 110 1.21 0.61 -0.74
N GLY A 111 1.37 0.42 0.56
CA GLY A 111 2.53 0.84 1.32
C GLY A 111 2.50 2.30 1.77
N ASP A 112 3.36 2.62 2.72
CA ASP A 112 3.43 3.96 3.32
C ASP A 112 3.79 5.05 2.29
N CYS A 113 4.57 4.70 1.28
CA CYS A 113 4.96 5.64 0.23
C CYS A 113 3.76 6.11 -0.59
N ALA A 114 2.95 5.18 -1.11
CA ALA A 114 1.76 5.50 -1.89
C ALA A 114 0.65 6.14 -1.04
N THR A 115 0.59 5.77 0.23
CA THR A 115 -0.44 6.25 1.16
C THR A 115 -0.11 7.64 1.71
N TRP A 116 1.12 7.84 2.23
CA TRP A 116 1.50 9.04 2.99
C TRP A 116 2.65 9.85 2.36
N GLY A 117 3.25 9.35 1.30
CA GLY A 117 4.50 9.86 0.74
C GLY A 117 5.74 9.14 1.24
N GLY A 118 5.67 8.47 2.40
CA GLY A 118 6.74 7.64 2.95
C GLY A 118 8.09 8.35 3.14
N ILE A 119 9.16 7.58 3.03
CA ILE A 119 10.55 8.08 3.17
C ILE A 119 10.87 9.17 2.12
N PRO A 120 10.49 9.04 0.83
CA PRO A 120 10.78 10.10 -0.14
C PRO A 120 10.19 11.47 0.20
N ALA A 121 9.07 11.51 0.95
CA ALA A 121 8.41 12.75 1.36
C ALA A 121 8.96 13.36 2.66
N VAL A 122 10.04 12.79 3.24
CA VAL A 122 10.69 13.36 4.42
C VAL A 122 11.40 14.67 4.04
N PRO A 123 11.31 15.74 4.88
CA PRO A 123 12.03 16.99 4.62
C PRO A 123 13.54 16.76 4.40
N PRO A 124 14.15 17.47 3.44
CA PRO A 124 13.64 18.61 2.66
C PRO A 124 12.71 18.28 1.48
N ASN A 125 12.47 17.01 1.17
CA ASN A 125 11.61 16.55 0.10
C ASN A 125 11.84 17.23 -1.29
N PRO A 126 13.04 17.17 -1.83
CA PRO A 126 13.36 17.85 -3.11
C PRO A 126 12.63 17.24 -4.30
N SER A 127 12.13 16.02 -4.16
CA SER A 127 11.32 15.32 -5.16
C SER A 127 9.83 15.73 -5.14
N GLU A 128 9.43 16.59 -4.19
CA GLU A 128 8.02 16.98 -3.99
C GLU A 128 7.09 15.76 -3.91
N SER A 129 7.58 14.71 -3.26
CA SER A 129 6.88 13.44 -3.13
C SER A 129 5.68 13.54 -2.19
N THR A 130 4.58 12.91 -2.59
CA THR A 130 3.37 12.78 -1.77
C THR A 130 2.79 11.36 -1.89
N GLY A 131 1.83 11.03 -1.03
CA GLY A 131 0.92 9.93 -1.29
C GLY A 131 -0.16 10.32 -2.30
N LEU A 132 -0.98 9.36 -2.71
CA LEU A 132 -2.03 9.63 -3.71
C LEU A 132 -3.08 10.61 -3.18
N GLN A 133 -3.63 10.38 -1.99
CA GLN A 133 -4.69 11.25 -1.43
C GLN A 133 -4.31 11.88 -0.09
N PHE A 134 -3.14 11.53 0.43
CA PHE A 134 -2.60 12.13 1.66
C PHE A 134 -1.15 12.58 1.46
N HIS A 135 -0.78 13.62 2.16
CA HIS A 135 0.61 13.98 2.40
C HIS A 135 0.87 13.88 3.91
N LYS A 136 1.64 12.89 4.31
CA LYS A 136 1.74 12.48 5.73
C LYS A 136 0.34 12.17 6.27
N LYS A 137 -0.10 12.81 7.36
CA LYS A 137 -1.43 12.58 7.95
C LYS A 137 -2.52 13.53 7.44
N LYS A 138 -2.18 14.45 6.52
CA LYS A 138 -3.14 15.43 6.00
C LYS A 138 -3.72 14.97 4.67
N LYS A 139 -5.04 15.06 4.53
CA LYS A 139 -5.71 14.91 3.22
C LYS A 139 -5.22 16.00 2.26
N GLY A 140 -5.16 15.68 0.99
CA GLY A 140 -4.69 16.59 -0.05
C GLY A 140 -3.33 16.19 -0.62
N GLY A 141 -3.08 14.89 -0.81
CA GLY A 141 -2.01 14.38 -1.65
C GLY A 141 -2.24 14.72 -3.13
N PHE A 142 -1.58 14.03 -4.03
CA PHE A 142 -1.61 14.35 -5.46
C PHE A 142 -3.02 14.45 -6.07
N LEU A 143 -3.90 13.50 -5.77
CA LEU A 143 -5.27 13.49 -6.30
C LEU A 143 -6.21 14.47 -5.60
N GLY A 144 -5.72 15.13 -4.53
CA GLY A 144 -6.54 16.07 -3.76
C GLY A 144 -7.43 15.39 -2.72
N ALA A 145 -7.90 16.20 -1.75
CA ALA A 145 -8.67 15.70 -0.60
C ALA A 145 -10.03 15.10 -0.96
N ASN A 146 -10.63 15.60 -2.03
CA ASN A 146 -12.02 15.27 -2.44
C ASN A 146 -12.08 14.23 -3.56
N TYR A 147 -10.95 13.61 -3.92
CA TYR A 147 -10.95 12.61 -4.96
C TYR A 147 -11.82 11.42 -4.60
N VAL A 148 -12.61 10.98 -5.56
CA VAL A 148 -13.45 9.77 -5.51
C VAL A 148 -13.33 9.06 -6.85
N SER A 149 -13.05 7.76 -6.82
CA SER A 149 -12.99 6.91 -8.01
C SER A 149 -14.37 6.68 -8.63
N LYS A 150 -14.44 6.13 -9.86
CA LYS A 150 -15.72 5.81 -10.51
C LYS A 150 -16.60 4.86 -9.68
N GLY A 151 -15.99 3.99 -8.87
CA GLY A 151 -16.71 3.08 -7.97
C GLY A 151 -17.26 3.76 -6.70
N GLY A 152 -17.10 5.08 -6.56
CA GLY A 152 -17.69 5.85 -5.46
C GLY A 152 -16.87 5.83 -4.16
N LEU A 153 -15.65 5.29 -4.16
CA LEU A 153 -14.77 5.28 -3.01
C LEU A 153 -13.56 6.21 -3.20
N PRO A 154 -13.05 6.82 -2.12
CA PRO A 154 -11.75 7.48 -2.16
C PRO A 154 -10.64 6.47 -2.42
N VAL A 155 -9.39 6.90 -2.50
CA VAL A 155 -8.24 5.98 -2.55
C VAL A 155 -8.28 5.06 -1.34
N ILE A 156 -8.27 3.75 -1.58
CA ILE A 156 -8.20 2.74 -0.51
C ILE A 156 -6.73 2.60 -0.11
N ASN A 157 -6.42 2.90 1.13
CA ASN A 157 -5.06 2.91 1.64
C ASN A 157 -4.72 1.62 2.39
N ILE A 158 -3.68 0.93 1.94
CA ILE A 158 -3.12 -0.25 2.61
C ILE A 158 -1.68 0.09 3.05
N PRO A 159 -1.50 0.86 4.15
CA PRO A 159 -0.19 1.28 4.60
C PRO A 159 0.63 0.14 5.18
N GLY A 160 1.93 0.36 5.22
CA GLY A 160 2.96 -0.52 5.74
C GLY A 160 4.26 -0.34 4.96
N CYS A 161 5.40 -0.71 5.55
CA CYS A 161 6.69 -0.63 4.87
C CYS A 161 7.48 -1.94 5.07
N PRO A 162 7.14 -2.94 4.21
CA PRO A 162 6.03 -3.01 3.27
C PRO A 162 4.68 -3.29 3.96
N ALA A 163 3.59 -3.15 3.19
CA ALA A 163 2.25 -3.56 3.62
C ALA A 163 2.17 -5.08 3.79
N HIS A 164 1.24 -5.55 4.65
CA HIS A 164 1.04 -6.98 4.86
C HIS A 164 0.53 -7.66 3.59
N PRO A 165 1.08 -8.81 3.18
CA PRO A 165 0.73 -9.48 1.93
C PRO A 165 -0.77 -9.81 1.83
N ASP A 166 -1.33 -10.44 2.86
CA ASP A 166 -2.73 -10.87 2.85
C ASP A 166 -3.72 -9.69 2.92
N TRP A 167 -3.33 -8.54 3.48
CA TRP A 167 -4.18 -7.35 3.42
C TRP A 167 -4.35 -6.85 1.98
N ILE A 168 -3.27 -6.93 1.18
CA ILE A 168 -3.28 -6.54 -0.22
C ILE A 168 -4.23 -7.46 -1.00
N THR A 169 -4.02 -8.77 -0.91
CA THR A 169 -4.81 -9.74 -1.67
C THR A 169 -6.28 -9.78 -1.24
N GLN A 170 -6.58 -9.68 0.06
CA GLN A 170 -7.96 -9.65 0.55
C GLN A 170 -8.75 -8.43 0.05
N ILE A 171 -8.12 -7.25 -0.05
CA ILE A 171 -8.79 -6.08 -0.63
C ILE A 171 -8.99 -6.24 -2.14
N LEU A 172 -8.01 -6.77 -2.85
CA LEU A 172 -8.17 -7.06 -4.28
C LEU A 172 -9.28 -8.10 -4.53
N VAL A 173 -9.39 -9.14 -3.68
CA VAL A 173 -10.52 -10.09 -3.72
C VAL A 173 -11.83 -9.36 -3.47
N ALA A 174 -11.95 -8.55 -2.41
CA ALA A 174 -13.19 -7.85 -2.11
C ALA A 174 -13.69 -7.00 -3.28
N ILE A 175 -12.77 -6.40 -4.04
CA ILE A 175 -13.11 -5.65 -5.25
C ILE A 175 -13.52 -6.62 -6.37
N SER A 176 -12.75 -7.68 -6.63
CA SER A 176 -12.98 -8.59 -7.76
C SER A 176 -14.31 -9.35 -7.66
N VAL A 177 -14.75 -9.66 -6.45
CA VAL A 177 -16.04 -10.32 -6.20
C VAL A 177 -17.19 -9.34 -5.96
N GLY A 178 -16.96 -8.03 -6.13
CA GLY A 178 -17.99 -6.99 -5.97
C GLY A 178 -18.42 -6.71 -4.52
N ARG A 179 -17.63 -7.11 -3.54
CA ARG A 179 -17.94 -6.94 -2.10
C ARG A 179 -17.17 -5.82 -1.41
N ILE A 180 -16.56 -4.93 -2.16
CA ILE A 180 -15.80 -3.82 -1.58
C ILE A 180 -16.69 -2.87 -0.75
N GLY A 181 -17.98 -2.79 -1.05
CA GLY A 181 -18.95 -2.03 -0.26
C GLY A 181 -19.12 -2.52 1.19
N ASP A 182 -18.78 -3.78 1.47
CA ASP A 182 -18.79 -4.37 2.82
C ASP A 182 -17.57 -3.94 3.65
N VAL A 183 -16.54 -3.44 2.99
CA VAL A 183 -15.29 -3.02 3.63
C VAL A 183 -15.41 -1.59 4.16
N GLN A 184 -15.58 -1.48 5.47
CA GLN A 184 -15.56 -0.18 6.12
C GLN A 184 -14.15 0.40 6.14
N ILE A 185 -14.03 1.68 5.79
CA ILE A 185 -12.77 2.42 5.87
C ILE A 185 -12.81 3.46 7.01
N ASP A 186 -11.63 3.80 7.53
CA ASP A 186 -11.46 4.84 8.55
C ASP A 186 -11.19 6.24 7.92
N ASP A 187 -10.96 7.25 8.75
CA ASP A 187 -10.70 8.62 8.32
C ASP A 187 -9.41 8.78 7.48
N TYR A 188 -8.54 7.79 7.54
CA TYR A 188 -7.32 7.69 6.73
C TYR A 188 -7.52 6.81 5.49
N HIS A 189 -8.75 6.44 5.19
CA HIS A 189 -9.17 5.56 4.10
C HIS A 189 -8.55 4.14 4.19
N ARG A 190 -8.24 3.66 5.41
CA ARG A 190 -7.70 2.33 5.64
C ARG A 190 -8.84 1.36 5.97
N PRO A 191 -8.79 0.11 5.48
CA PRO A 191 -9.79 -0.91 5.85
C PRO A 191 -9.80 -1.16 7.35
N LYS A 192 -10.93 -0.91 8.02
CA LYS A 192 -11.05 -1.10 9.48
C LYS A 192 -10.77 -2.53 9.91
N THR A 193 -11.04 -3.51 9.06
CA THR A 193 -10.72 -4.93 9.30
C THR A 193 -9.26 -5.12 9.73
N PHE A 194 -8.34 -4.33 9.18
CA PHE A 194 -6.91 -4.47 9.49
C PHE A 194 -6.38 -3.42 10.45
N PHE A 195 -7.06 -2.28 10.58
CA PHE A 195 -6.53 -1.10 11.27
C PHE A 195 -7.36 -0.67 12.49
N THR A 196 -8.10 -1.59 13.12
CA THR A 196 -8.86 -1.31 14.34
C THR A 196 -8.06 -1.62 15.60
N ASP A 197 -7.44 -2.79 15.68
CA ASP A 197 -6.71 -3.24 16.86
C ASP A 197 -5.31 -2.65 16.95
N PHE A 198 -4.78 -2.53 18.16
CA PHE A 198 -3.39 -2.14 18.33
C PHE A 198 -2.45 -3.31 18.02
N VAL A 199 -1.31 -3.01 17.42
CA VAL A 199 -0.23 -3.98 17.17
C VAL A 199 0.18 -4.69 18.46
N GLN A 200 0.13 -3.99 19.58
CA GLN A 200 0.45 -4.56 20.90
C GLN A 200 -0.48 -5.69 21.31
N THR A 201 -1.76 -5.68 20.89
CA THR A 201 -2.76 -6.67 21.33
C THR A 201 -2.32 -8.11 21.05
N GLY A 202 -1.73 -8.38 19.89
CA GLY A 202 -1.20 -9.70 19.54
C GLY A 202 0.31 -9.88 19.76
N CYS A 203 0.98 -8.90 20.39
CA CYS A 203 2.42 -8.94 20.59
C CYS A 203 2.79 -9.94 21.71
N THR A 204 3.79 -10.80 21.47
CA THR A 204 4.31 -11.75 22.46
C THR A 204 4.94 -11.06 23.68
N ASN A 205 5.35 -9.79 23.53
CA ASN A 205 5.96 -9.00 24.60
C ASN A 205 4.96 -8.12 25.38
N VAL A 206 3.64 -8.34 25.25
CA VAL A 206 2.63 -7.52 25.93
C VAL A 206 2.74 -7.60 27.47
N VAL A 207 3.09 -8.75 28.03
CA VAL A 207 3.32 -8.92 29.47
C VAL A 207 4.53 -8.10 29.94
N ASN A 208 5.62 -8.15 29.17
CA ASN A 208 6.82 -7.34 29.47
C ASN A 208 6.51 -5.84 29.42
N PHE A 209 5.65 -5.38 28.50
CA PHE A 209 5.17 -4.00 28.48
C PHE A 209 4.41 -3.64 29.78
N ALA A 210 3.49 -4.49 30.20
CA ALA A 210 2.71 -4.27 31.43
C ALA A 210 3.61 -4.24 32.68
N GLN A 211 4.62 -5.09 32.72
CA GLN A 211 5.59 -5.18 33.83
C GLN A 211 6.74 -4.17 33.72
N LYS A 212 6.78 -3.35 32.65
CA LYS A 212 7.85 -2.38 32.35
C LYS A 212 9.25 -3.02 32.26
N VAL A 213 9.30 -4.27 31.81
CA VAL A 213 10.56 -4.97 31.52
C VAL A 213 11.04 -4.58 30.14
N ASP A 214 12.13 -3.84 30.06
CA ASP A 214 12.68 -3.35 28.81
C ASP A 214 13.57 -4.38 28.11
N GLY A 215 13.47 -4.41 26.77
CA GLY A 215 14.17 -5.38 25.92
C GLY A 215 15.55 -4.93 25.44
N GLY A 216 15.78 -3.65 25.34
CA GLY A 216 17.01 -3.07 24.79
C GLY A 216 17.37 -3.56 23.39
N PHE A 217 18.34 -2.91 22.75
CA PHE A 217 18.90 -3.36 21.50
C PHE A 217 19.76 -4.63 21.71
N GLY A 218 19.59 -5.60 20.80
CA GLY A 218 20.40 -6.83 20.79
C GLY A 218 20.03 -7.88 21.83
N LYS A 219 19.11 -7.59 22.74
CA LYS A 219 18.61 -8.54 23.74
C LYS A 219 17.42 -9.32 23.20
N ARG A 220 17.65 -10.30 22.37
CA ARG A 220 16.58 -11.11 21.76
C ARG A 220 15.72 -11.80 22.83
N GLY A 221 14.40 -11.62 22.73
CA GLY A 221 13.42 -12.34 23.56
C GLY A 221 13.32 -11.91 25.01
N HIS A 222 13.99 -10.85 25.43
CA HIS A 222 13.98 -10.36 26.79
C HIS A 222 13.42 -8.95 26.89
N GLY A 223 12.11 -8.84 27.11
CA GLY A 223 11.47 -7.57 27.39
C GLY A 223 10.81 -6.87 26.20
N CYS A 224 10.20 -5.75 26.49
CA CYS A 224 9.45 -4.93 25.53
C CYS A 224 10.34 -3.87 24.87
N LEU A 225 10.21 -3.69 23.59
CA LEU A 225 11.01 -2.70 22.82
C LEU A 225 10.44 -1.28 22.89
N PHE A 226 9.39 -1.04 23.68
CA PHE A 226 8.73 0.26 23.74
C PHE A 226 9.59 1.33 24.42
N PHE A 227 10.16 1.00 25.57
CA PHE A 227 10.79 2.00 26.44
C PHE A 227 12.13 2.53 25.90
N GLU A 228 13.06 1.66 25.53
CA GLU A 228 14.39 2.08 25.07
C GLU A 228 14.55 2.09 23.55
N VAL A 229 13.83 1.20 22.83
CA VAL A 229 14.01 1.04 21.37
C VAL A 229 13.00 1.86 20.57
N GLY A 230 11.99 2.43 21.23
CA GLY A 230 11.01 3.30 20.58
C GLY A 230 9.98 2.57 19.72
N CYS A 231 9.66 1.33 20.05
CA CYS A 231 8.59 0.59 19.39
C CYS A 231 7.25 1.32 19.54
N ARG A 232 6.54 1.52 18.43
CA ARG A 232 5.22 2.20 18.42
C ARG A 232 4.02 1.27 18.48
N GLY A 233 4.24 -0.02 18.73
CA GLY A 233 3.19 -1.03 18.80
C GLY A 233 1.99 -0.66 19.69
N PRO A 234 2.21 -0.07 20.88
CA PRO A 234 1.13 0.39 21.75
C PRO A 234 0.26 1.52 21.19
N MET A 235 0.76 2.25 20.20
CA MET A 235 0.08 3.42 19.61
C MET A 235 -0.34 3.20 18.16
N THR A 236 0.06 2.10 17.55
CA THR A 236 -0.20 1.81 16.14
C THR A 236 -1.37 0.85 16.01
N ARG A 237 -2.36 1.23 15.22
CA ARG A 237 -3.48 0.35 14.88
C ARG A 237 -3.13 -0.44 13.62
N ALA A 238 -2.93 -1.75 13.78
CA ALA A 238 -2.70 -2.69 12.70
C ALA A 238 -2.79 -4.13 13.22
N SER A 239 -3.37 -5.02 12.44
CA SER A 239 -3.59 -6.43 12.82
C SER A 239 -2.40 -7.35 12.53
N CYS A 240 -1.21 -6.82 12.24
CA CYS A 240 -0.03 -7.61 11.85
C CYS A 240 0.47 -8.60 12.93
N ASN A 241 0.01 -8.49 14.17
CA ASN A 241 0.26 -9.48 15.22
C ASN A 241 -0.91 -10.48 15.40
N ASN A 242 -2.05 -10.23 14.76
CA ASN A 242 -3.21 -11.12 14.75
C ASN A 242 -3.24 -11.90 13.42
N ILE A 243 -2.97 -11.22 12.31
CA ILE A 243 -2.75 -11.83 11.00
C ILE A 243 -1.23 -11.82 10.78
N LEU A 244 -0.61 -12.98 10.94
CA LEU A 244 0.86 -13.09 10.88
C LEU A 244 1.35 -13.19 9.45
N TRP A 245 2.51 -12.61 9.17
CA TRP A 245 3.22 -12.82 7.92
C TRP A 245 3.57 -14.30 7.77
N ASN A 246 3.19 -14.89 6.65
CA ASN A 246 3.40 -16.30 6.36
C ASN A 246 2.94 -17.19 7.55
N ARG A 247 1.85 -16.77 8.22
CA ARG A 247 1.27 -17.44 9.40
C ARG A 247 2.26 -17.73 10.53
N GLN A 248 3.44 -17.15 10.50
CA GLN A 248 4.53 -17.50 11.41
C GLN A 248 4.90 -16.38 12.35
N SER A 249 5.07 -15.14 11.85
CA SER A 249 5.66 -14.08 12.63
C SER A 249 5.16 -12.69 12.23
N SER A 250 5.61 -11.71 12.96
CA SER A 250 5.44 -10.28 12.67
C SER A 250 6.71 -9.55 13.07
N LYS A 251 6.81 -8.28 12.72
CA LYS A 251 7.98 -7.46 13.08
C LYS A 251 8.25 -7.48 14.59
N THR A 252 7.24 -7.26 15.43
CA THR A 252 7.43 -7.21 16.88
C THR A 252 7.64 -8.60 17.49
N ARG A 253 7.07 -9.65 16.92
CA ARG A 253 7.34 -11.03 17.33
C ARG A 253 8.74 -11.47 16.96
N ALA A 254 9.29 -10.94 15.86
CA ALA A 254 10.68 -11.14 15.47
C ALA A 254 11.67 -10.24 16.24
N ASN A 255 11.24 -9.61 17.30
CA ASN A 255 12.00 -8.67 18.12
C ASN A 255 12.53 -7.45 17.34
N HIS A 256 11.69 -6.92 16.43
CA HIS A 256 11.93 -5.68 15.71
C HIS A 256 10.88 -4.63 16.14
N PRO A 257 11.27 -3.39 16.44
CA PRO A 257 10.31 -2.38 16.86
C PRO A 257 9.30 -2.07 15.75
N CYS A 258 8.04 -1.87 16.13
CA CYS A 258 7.05 -1.30 15.24
C CYS A 258 7.38 0.18 15.00
N LEU A 259 7.40 0.60 13.75
CA LEU A 259 7.72 1.98 13.37
C LEU A 259 6.49 2.91 13.32
N GLY A 260 5.30 2.33 13.34
CA GLY A 260 4.03 3.07 13.33
C GLY A 260 3.23 2.91 12.07
#